data_af9a956c11087532381da13dd35d5324
#
_entry.id   af9a956c11087532381da13dd35d5324
#
_cell.length_a   1.000
_cell.length_b   1.000
_cell.length_c   1.000
_cell.angle_alpha   90.00
_cell.angle_beta   90.00
_cell.angle_gamma   90.00
#
_symmetry.space_group_name_H-M   'P 1'
#
loop_
_entity.id
_entity.type
_entity.pdbx_description
1 polymer ?
#
loop_
_entity_poly.entity_id
_entity_poly.type
_entity_poly.pdbx_seq_one_letter_code
_entity_poly.pdbx_strand_id
1 'polypeptide(L)'
;MKLACSSTAFDRSISGGDLTQLEWIELCAHELAADGVVFDVRHFPRTDGDYLAQVKKMAADLGLTVAAVRDDAAFGSDEAGIARTLDLALAVGAPLLASQLQAETDASWSDALERLGKACSLAKHANVTLALRNARGTFAATARDLKRVAKETDSAWLRFGPEFPAFDASDEPGALLPKVVIAWQDVDATHEESERTLGLLAGYAGFLALDRPAGTASAGGVREALVWWRAARAERWIDRT
;
A
#
# COMPACT_ATOMS: atom_id res chain seq x y z
N MET A 1 13.58 7.15 -3.06
CA MET A 1 12.57 6.17 -2.61
C MET A 1 12.69 5.97 -1.11
N LYS A 2 11.59 5.94 -0.37
CA LYS A 2 11.52 5.62 1.06
C LYS A 2 10.98 4.20 1.23
N LEU A 3 11.26 3.56 2.37
CA LEU A 3 10.82 2.20 2.66
C LEU A 3 9.78 2.21 3.77
N ALA A 4 8.63 1.58 3.54
CA ALA A 4 7.59 1.41 4.54
C ALA A 4 7.38 -0.08 4.86
N CYS A 5 7.03 -0.38 6.11
CA CYS A 5 6.59 -1.71 6.51
C CYS A 5 5.06 -1.73 6.51
N SER A 6 4.46 -2.76 5.90
CA SER A 6 3.02 -3.00 5.96
C SER A 6 2.69 -3.87 7.17
N SER A 7 1.61 -3.55 7.89
CA SER A 7 1.14 -4.37 9.00
C SER A 7 0.71 -5.78 8.57
N THR A 8 0.35 -5.95 7.30
CA THR A 8 0.05 -7.26 6.72
C THR A 8 1.25 -8.20 6.66
N ALA A 9 2.48 -7.69 6.66
CA ALA A 9 3.66 -8.55 6.80
C ALA A 9 3.67 -9.29 8.16
N PHE A 10 3.00 -8.75 9.16
CA PHE A 10 2.86 -9.29 10.51
C PHE A 10 1.42 -9.76 10.83
N ASP A 11 0.60 -9.99 9.82
CA ASP A 11 -0.83 -10.31 9.96
C ASP A 11 -1.08 -11.43 10.99
N ARG A 12 -0.33 -12.52 10.93
CA ARG A 12 -0.46 -13.64 11.88
C ARG A 12 -0.18 -13.23 13.33
N SER A 13 0.86 -12.44 13.56
CA SER A 13 1.26 -12.03 14.92
C SER A 13 0.27 -11.01 15.49
N ILE A 14 -0.19 -10.06 14.66
CA ILE A 14 -1.15 -9.03 15.08
C ILE A 14 -2.53 -9.65 15.29
N SER A 15 -3.03 -10.43 14.34
CA SER A 15 -4.34 -11.09 14.43
C SER A 15 -4.38 -12.17 15.52
N GLY A 16 -3.23 -12.83 15.80
CA GLY A 16 -3.07 -13.80 16.88
C GLY A 16 -2.93 -13.18 18.28
N GLY A 17 -2.71 -11.86 18.35
CA GLY A 17 -2.52 -11.16 19.64
C GLY A 17 -1.11 -11.27 20.22
N ASP A 18 -0.16 -11.87 19.49
CA ASP A 18 1.24 -11.96 19.90
C ASP A 18 1.96 -10.60 19.79
N LEU A 19 1.41 -9.70 18.99
CA LEU A 19 1.94 -8.36 18.73
C LEU A 19 0.78 -7.37 18.60
N THR A 20 0.73 -6.37 19.45
CA THR A 20 -0.28 -5.31 19.34
C THR A 20 0.09 -4.33 18.21
N GLN A 21 -0.88 -3.58 17.71
CA GLN A 21 -0.62 -2.56 16.70
C GLN A 21 0.39 -1.50 17.18
N LEU A 22 0.36 -1.11 18.44
CA LEU A 22 1.30 -0.12 19.00
C LEU A 22 2.72 -0.69 19.11
N GLU A 23 2.88 -1.91 19.64
CA GLU A 23 4.18 -2.59 19.66
C GLU A 23 4.76 -2.79 18.25
N TRP A 24 3.89 -3.06 17.25
CA TRP A 24 4.32 -3.15 15.86
C TRP A 24 4.85 -1.81 15.33
N ILE A 25 4.26 -0.67 15.70
CA ILE A 25 4.78 0.65 15.35
C ILE A 25 6.17 0.87 15.94
N GLU A 26 6.37 0.52 17.23
CA GLU A 26 7.68 0.58 17.91
C GLU A 26 8.71 -0.31 17.21
N LEU A 27 8.34 -1.55 16.88
CA LEU A 27 9.17 -2.49 16.14
C LEU A 27 9.61 -1.90 14.79
N CYS A 28 8.69 -1.28 14.05
CA CYS A 28 9.00 -0.63 12.77
C CYS A 28 10.03 0.49 12.93
N ALA A 29 9.95 1.27 13.99
CA ALA A 29 10.87 2.37 14.24
C ALA A 29 12.25 1.88 14.75
N HIS A 30 12.25 1.09 15.80
CA HIS A 30 13.49 0.79 16.56
C HIS A 30 14.25 -0.41 16.01
N GLU A 31 13.53 -1.45 15.57
CA GLU A 31 14.19 -2.68 15.12
C GLU A 31 14.31 -2.75 13.60
N LEU A 32 13.29 -2.34 12.88
CA LEU A 32 13.28 -2.37 11.41
C LEU A 32 13.86 -1.08 10.80
N ALA A 33 13.89 -0.02 11.57
CA ALA A 33 14.31 1.32 11.13
C ALA A 33 13.63 1.75 9.83
N ALA A 34 12.32 1.47 9.68
CA ALA A 34 11.55 1.85 8.50
C ALA A 34 11.43 3.39 8.38
N ASP A 35 11.25 3.90 7.16
CA ASP A 35 10.96 5.32 6.94
C ASP A 35 9.45 5.63 7.16
N GLY A 36 8.62 4.59 7.13
CA GLY A 36 7.18 4.72 7.33
C GLY A 36 6.46 3.40 7.51
N VAL A 37 5.15 3.49 7.68
CA VAL A 37 4.26 2.35 7.91
C VAL A 37 3.04 2.41 7.00
N VAL A 38 2.48 1.24 6.70
CA VAL A 38 1.17 1.09 6.06
C VAL A 38 0.27 0.28 7.00
N PHE A 39 -0.87 0.83 7.36
CA PHE A 39 -1.85 0.17 8.20
C PHE A 39 -2.87 -0.58 7.36
N ASP A 40 -3.09 -1.87 7.63
CA ASP A 40 -4.29 -2.58 7.15
C ASP A 40 -5.45 -2.30 8.12
N VAL A 41 -6.63 -2.01 7.59
CA VAL A 41 -7.82 -1.69 8.41
C VAL A 41 -8.21 -2.79 9.39
N ARG A 42 -7.90 -4.05 9.06
CA ARG A 42 -8.19 -5.22 9.90
C ARG A 42 -7.38 -5.26 11.19
N HIS A 43 -6.27 -4.55 11.24
CA HIS A 43 -5.35 -4.55 12.38
C HIS A 43 -5.64 -3.45 13.40
N PHE A 44 -6.69 -2.64 13.18
CA PHE A 44 -7.15 -1.69 14.19
C PHE A 44 -8.05 -2.41 15.20
N PRO A 45 -7.62 -2.57 16.47
CA PRO A 45 -8.44 -3.23 17.49
C PRO A 45 -9.68 -2.39 17.84
N ARG A 46 -9.62 -1.09 17.59
CA ARG A 46 -10.71 -0.13 17.73
C ARG A 46 -10.45 1.10 16.85
N THR A 47 -11.50 1.83 16.52
CA THR A 47 -11.46 2.97 15.59
C THR A 47 -12.05 4.25 16.22
N ASP A 48 -12.11 4.33 17.54
CA ASP A 48 -12.48 5.57 18.24
C ASP A 48 -11.39 6.65 18.08
N GLY A 49 -11.80 7.91 18.17
CA GLY A 49 -10.92 9.05 17.90
C GLY A 49 -9.68 9.12 18.80
N ASP A 50 -9.80 8.70 20.06
CA ASP A 50 -8.70 8.73 21.02
C ASP A 50 -7.60 7.73 20.63
N TYR A 51 -8.01 6.52 20.24
CA TYR A 51 -7.05 5.50 19.79
C TYR A 51 -6.39 5.88 18.48
N LEU A 52 -7.14 6.36 17.49
CA LEU A 52 -6.56 6.80 16.21
C LEU A 52 -5.60 7.98 16.39
N ALA A 53 -5.92 8.92 17.30
CA ALA A 53 -5.02 10.01 17.66
C ALA A 53 -3.73 9.50 18.33
N GLN A 54 -3.82 8.47 19.19
CA GLN A 54 -2.67 7.82 19.81
C GLN A 54 -1.78 7.15 18.74
N VAL A 55 -2.36 6.39 17.80
CA VAL A 55 -1.63 5.75 16.69
C VAL A 55 -0.89 6.80 15.85
N LYS A 56 -1.58 7.87 15.45
CA LYS A 56 -0.99 8.98 14.70
C LYS A 56 0.16 9.64 15.44
N LYS A 57 -0.07 9.97 16.72
CA LYS A 57 0.93 10.61 17.57
C LYS A 57 2.17 9.73 17.74
N MET A 58 1.97 8.45 18.01
CA MET A 58 3.05 7.49 18.20
C MET A 58 3.91 7.34 16.94
N ALA A 59 3.29 7.19 15.77
CA ALA A 59 4.03 7.14 14.52
C ALA A 59 4.87 8.41 14.31
N ALA A 60 4.29 9.59 14.57
CA ALA A 60 4.99 10.88 14.43
C ALA A 60 6.13 11.04 15.43
N ASP A 61 5.92 10.69 16.70
CA ASP A 61 6.94 10.77 17.77
C ASP A 61 8.14 9.87 17.47
N LEU A 62 7.90 8.72 16.82
CA LEU A 62 8.92 7.76 16.41
C LEU A 62 9.55 8.07 15.04
N GLY A 63 9.17 9.19 14.41
CA GLY A 63 9.70 9.61 13.11
C GLY A 63 9.20 8.80 11.92
N LEU A 64 8.14 8.01 12.08
CA LEU A 64 7.55 7.22 11.02
C LEU A 64 6.50 8.03 10.26
N THR A 65 6.56 7.98 8.92
CA THR A 65 5.48 8.51 8.08
C THR A 65 4.39 7.45 7.92
N VAL A 66 3.13 7.81 8.15
CA VAL A 66 2.01 6.95 7.74
C VAL A 66 1.87 7.08 6.23
N ALA A 67 2.38 6.09 5.47
CA ALA A 67 2.44 6.14 4.01
C ALA A 67 1.07 5.91 3.37
N ALA A 68 0.29 4.98 3.91
CA ALA A 68 -1.05 4.65 3.44
C ALA A 68 -1.87 3.90 4.51
N VAL A 69 -3.18 3.91 4.34
CA VAL A 69 -4.08 2.87 4.86
C VAL A 69 -4.39 1.92 3.72
N ARG A 70 -4.43 0.62 4.01
CA ARG A 70 -4.83 -0.44 3.08
C ARG A 70 -6.15 -1.04 3.51
N ASP A 71 -7.04 -1.19 2.53
CA ASP A 71 -8.28 -1.94 2.64
C ASP A 71 -8.60 -2.54 1.27
N ASP A 72 -8.30 -3.81 1.07
CA ASP A 72 -8.44 -4.47 -0.24
C ASP A 72 -9.90 -4.58 -0.70
N ALA A 73 -10.88 -4.37 0.19
CA ALA A 73 -12.32 -4.39 -0.12
C ALA A 73 -12.92 -2.98 -0.34
N ALA A 74 -12.19 -1.91 -0.03
CA ALA A 74 -12.76 -0.56 0.00
C ALA A 74 -13.43 -0.16 -1.32
N PHE A 75 -12.84 -0.46 -2.48
CA PHE A 75 -13.41 -0.05 -3.78
C PHE A 75 -14.64 -0.87 -4.21
N GLY A 76 -14.92 -1.98 -3.53
CA GLY A 76 -16.16 -2.75 -3.66
C GLY A 76 -17.24 -2.37 -2.64
N SER A 77 -16.91 -1.60 -1.61
CA SER A 77 -17.81 -1.22 -0.53
C SER A 77 -18.89 -0.22 -0.98
N ASP A 78 -19.95 -0.12 -0.21
CA ASP A 78 -20.94 0.96 -0.33
C ASP A 78 -20.34 2.33 0.07
N GLU A 79 -21.08 3.41 -0.17
CA GLU A 79 -20.62 4.77 0.15
C GLU A 79 -20.30 4.98 1.62
N ALA A 80 -21.04 4.33 2.52
CA ALA A 80 -20.78 4.41 3.96
C ALA A 80 -19.52 3.64 4.35
N GLY A 81 -19.23 2.50 3.71
CA GLY A 81 -18.02 1.72 3.92
C GLY A 81 -16.77 2.50 3.50
N ILE A 82 -16.77 3.02 2.25
CA ILE A 82 -15.64 3.80 1.76
C ILE A 82 -15.42 5.09 2.58
N ALA A 83 -16.51 5.78 3.00
CA ALA A 83 -16.39 6.97 3.84
C ALA A 83 -15.72 6.64 5.19
N ARG A 84 -16.12 5.57 5.86
CA ARG A 84 -15.46 5.15 7.12
C ARG A 84 -13.98 4.86 6.96
N THR A 85 -13.59 4.21 5.84
CA THR A 85 -12.17 3.92 5.59
C THR A 85 -11.37 5.18 5.27
N LEU A 86 -11.98 6.15 4.56
CA LEU A 86 -11.37 7.46 4.31
C LEU A 86 -11.22 8.27 5.60
N ASP A 87 -12.23 8.27 6.47
CA ASP A 87 -12.18 8.93 7.79
C ASP A 87 -11.07 8.34 8.66
N LEU A 88 -10.91 7.01 8.65
CA LEU A 88 -9.82 6.33 9.34
C LEU A 88 -8.46 6.77 8.77
N ALA A 89 -8.31 6.78 7.44
CA ALA A 89 -7.07 7.21 6.80
C ALA A 89 -6.71 8.66 7.20
N LEU A 90 -7.69 9.57 7.18
CA LEU A 90 -7.53 10.95 7.60
C LEU A 90 -7.14 11.05 9.09
N ALA A 91 -7.81 10.30 9.97
CA ALA A 91 -7.58 10.32 11.41
C ALA A 91 -6.15 9.88 11.78
N VAL A 92 -5.62 8.85 11.11
CA VAL A 92 -4.23 8.41 11.35
C VAL A 92 -3.19 9.23 10.55
N GLY A 93 -3.64 10.15 9.70
CA GLY A 93 -2.76 11.02 8.90
C GLY A 93 -2.20 10.37 7.64
N ALA A 94 -2.85 9.33 7.12
CA ALA A 94 -2.47 8.70 5.86
C ALA A 94 -2.95 9.53 4.66
N PRO A 95 -2.07 9.92 3.72
CA PRO A 95 -2.47 10.64 2.51
C PRO A 95 -3.07 9.74 1.44
N LEU A 96 -2.93 8.42 1.59
CA LEU A 96 -3.32 7.42 0.62
C LEU A 96 -4.25 6.37 1.25
N LEU A 97 -5.27 5.97 0.48
CA LEU A 97 -6.04 4.74 0.68
C LEU A 97 -5.73 3.77 -0.46
N ALA A 98 -5.08 2.66 -0.15
CA ALA A 98 -4.74 1.62 -1.12
C ALA A 98 -5.77 0.50 -1.10
N SER A 99 -6.30 0.14 -2.28
CA SER A 99 -7.31 -0.91 -2.42
C SER A 99 -7.22 -1.59 -3.78
N GLN A 100 -7.96 -2.69 -3.93
CA GLN A 100 -8.11 -3.47 -5.15
C GLN A 100 -9.51 -3.27 -5.74
N LEU A 101 -9.64 -3.39 -7.05
CA LEU A 101 -10.94 -3.40 -7.73
C LEU A 101 -11.38 -4.86 -7.93
N GLN A 102 -12.01 -5.41 -6.89
CA GLN A 102 -12.43 -6.82 -6.87
C GLN A 102 -13.37 -7.15 -8.02
N ALA A 103 -13.16 -8.30 -8.65
CA ALA A 103 -14.09 -8.90 -9.59
C ALA A 103 -15.03 -9.82 -8.80
N GLU A 104 -16.10 -9.27 -8.24
CA GLU A 104 -17.16 -10.07 -7.63
C GLU A 104 -17.89 -10.89 -8.70
N THR A 105 -18.38 -12.06 -8.34
CA THR A 105 -18.98 -13.03 -9.28
C THR A 105 -20.13 -12.44 -10.08
N ASP A 106 -20.86 -11.48 -9.53
CA ASP A 106 -22.06 -10.87 -10.13
C ASP A 106 -21.89 -9.39 -10.47
N ALA A 107 -20.73 -8.77 -10.15
CA ALA A 107 -20.49 -7.37 -10.45
C ALA A 107 -20.02 -7.20 -11.90
N SER A 108 -20.73 -6.35 -12.64
CA SER A 108 -20.28 -5.95 -13.97
C SER A 108 -19.10 -4.95 -13.88
N TRP A 109 -18.35 -4.86 -14.97
CA TRP A 109 -17.33 -3.81 -15.14
C TRP A 109 -17.90 -2.40 -14.90
N SER A 110 -19.11 -2.14 -15.42
CA SER A 110 -19.80 -0.85 -15.27
C SER A 110 -20.08 -0.53 -13.81
N ASP A 111 -20.60 -1.51 -13.03
CA ASP A 111 -20.92 -1.31 -11.61
C ASP A 111 -19.67 -1.06 -10.78
N ALA A 112 -18.57 -1.76 -11.10
CA ALA A 112 -17.28 -1.54 -10.44
C ALA A 112 -16.74 -0.13 -10.70
N LEU A 113 -16.83 0.37 -11.93
CA LEU A 113 -16.43 1.73 -12.27
C LEU A 113 -17.34 2.78 -11.65
N GLU A 114 -18.64 2.56 -11.57
CA GLU A 114 -19.57 3.47 -10.90
C GLU A 114 -19.23 3.60 -9.42
N ARG A 115 -19.02 2.47 -8.72
CA ARG A 115 -18.57 2.47 -7.30
C ARG A 115 -17.24 3.20 -7.14
N LEU A 116 -16.27 2.92 -8.00
CA LEU A 116 -14.97 3.58 -7.95
C LEU A 116 -15.08 5.10 -8.21
N GLY A 117 -15.96 5.53 -9.11
CA GLY A 117 -16.25 6.95 -9.34
C GLY A 117 -16.81 7.65 -8.11
N LYS A 118 -17.73 7.00 -7.37
CA LYS A 118 -18.24 7.48 -6.09
C LYS A 118 -17.12 7.56 -5.04
N ALA A 119 -16.29 6.51 -4.96
CA ALA A 119 -15.13 6.49 -4.07
C ALA A 119 -14.17 7.66 -4.37
N CYS A 120 -13.91 7.96 -5.63
CA CYS A 120 -13.08 9.11 -6.03
C CYS A 120 -13.69 10.45 -5.58
N SER A 121 -15.02 10.58 -5.64
CA SER A 121 -15.71 11.78 -5.19
C SER A 121 -15.58 11.98 -3.68
N LEU A 122 -15.76 10.91 -2.89
CA LEU A 122 -15.54 10.94 -1.44
C LEU A 122 -14.08 11.22 -1.08
N ALA A 123 -13.13 10.58 -1.77
CA ALA A 123 -11.71 10.79 -1.57
C ALA A 123 -11.29 12.24 -1.81
N LYS A 124 -11.87 12.90 -2.82
CA LYS A 124 -11.69 14.33 -3.08
C LYS A 124 -12.11 15.18 -1.87
N HIS A 125 -13.25 14.89 -1.27
CA HIS A 125 -13.73 15.64 -0.09
C HIS A 125 -12.87 15.38 1.14
N ALA A 126 -12.38 14.15 1.32
CA ALA A 126 -11.48 13.78 2.41
C ALA A 126 -10.02 14.23 2.18
N ASN A 127 -9.66 14.73 1.00
CA ASN A 127 -8.28 15.04 0.61
C ASN A 127 -7.33 13.82 0.75
N VAL A 128 -7.83 12.62 0.45
CA VAL A 128 -7.10 11.35 0.45
C VAL A 128 -7.02 10.83 -0.97
N THR A 129 -5.84 10.47 -1.45
CA THR A 129 -5.67 9.90 -2.80
C THR A 129 -5.93 8.40 -2.77
N LEU A 130 -6.70 7.89 -3.72
CA LEU A 130 -6.92 6.46 -3.91
C LEU A 130 -5.75 5.85 -4.70
N ALA A 131 -5.14 4.80 -4.16
CA ALA A 131 -4.06 4.05 -4.78
C ALA A 131 -4.60 2.68 -5.25
N LEU A 132 -4.88 2.53 -6.55
CA LEU A 132 -5.37 1.29 -7.12
C LEU A 132 -4.24 0.26 -7.21
N ARG A 133 -4.38 -0.84 -6.49
CA ARG A 133 -3.46 -2.00 -6.51
C ARG A 133 -3.89 -2.99 -7.59
N ASN A 134 -2.90 -3.65 -8.19
CA ASN A 134 -3.16 -4.81 -9.04
C ASN A 134 -3.17 -6.09 -8.19
N ALA A 135 -4.05 -7.01 -8.58
CA ALA A 135 -4.08 -8.35 -8.04
C ALA A 135 -4.69 -9.31 -9.06
N ARG A 136 -4.23 -10.56 -9.06
CA ARG A 136 -4.81 -11.62 -9.91
C ARG A 136 -6.28 -11.84 -9.55
N GLY A 137 -7.11 -12.06 -10.55
CA GLY A 137 -8.54 -12.28 -10.35
C GLY A 137 -9.35 -11.01 -10.06
N THR A 138 -8.75 -9.83 -10.17
CA THR A 138 -9.46 -8.54 -10.06
C THR A 138 -9.65 -7.90 -11.43
N PHE A 139 -10.46 -6.82 -11.49
CA PHE A 139 -10.58 -5.99 -12.70
C PHE A 139 -9.33 -5.19 -13.05
N ALA A 140 -8.32 -5.19 -12.20
CA ALA A 140 -7.09 -4.43 -12.35
C ALA A 140 -5.85 -5.35 -12.22
N ALA A 141 -5.86 -6.52 -12.87
CA ALA A 141 -4.79 -7.51 -12.71
C ALA A 141 -3.50 -7.11 -13.44
N THR A 142 -3.60 -6.51 -14.62
CA THR A 142 -2.47 -6.18 -15.51
C THR A 142 -2.20 -4.67 -15.54
N ALA A 143 -1.01 -4.28 -16.02
CA ALA A 143 -0.68 -2.87 -16.25
C ALA A 143 -1.64 -2.21 -17.27
N ARG A 144 -2.13 -2.99 -18.24
CA ARG A 144 -3.14 -2.55 -19.20
C ARG A 144 -4.47 -2.27 -18.52
N ASP A 145 -4.89 -3.15 -17.61
CA ASP A 145 -6.16 -3.00 -16.88
C ASP A 145 -6.12 -1.77 -15.97
N LEU A 146 -5.03 -1.57 -15.21
CA LEU A 146 -4.82 -0.38 -14.40
C LEU A 146 -4.97 0.91 -15.23
N LYS A 147 -4.34 0.97 -16.40
CA LYS A 147 -4.47 2.10 -17.32
C LYS A 147 -5.89 2.29 -17.83
N ARG A 148 -6.59 1.18 -18.14
CA ARG A 148 -7.98 1.19 -18.58
C ARG A 148 -8.89 1.72 -17.49
N VAL A 149 -8.80 1.21 -16.26
CA VAL A 149 -9.57 1.70 -15.10
C VAL A 149 -9.34 3.20 -14.91
N ALA A 150 -8.08 3.65 -14.87
CA ALA A 150 -7.76 5.06 -14.67
C ALA A 150 -8.27 5.97 -15.79
N LYS A 151 -8.29 5.48 -17.03
CA LYS A 151 -8.81 6.22 -18.19
C LYS A 151 -10.35 6.34 -18.14
N GLU A 152 -11.03 5.23 -17.83
CA GLU A 152 -12.50 5.21 -17.80
C GLU A 152 -13.07 5.91 -16.56
N THR A 153 -12.36 5.88 -15.41
CA THR A 153 -12.75 6.63 -14.21
C THR A 153 -12.49 8.14 -14.35
N ASP A 154 -11.47 8.52 -15.12
CA ASP A 154 -11.05 9.92 -15.40
C ASP A 154 -10.99 10.81 -14.15
N SER A 155 -10.36 10.33 -13.08
CA SER A 155 -10.26 11.05 -11.81
C SER A 155 -8.82 11.42 -11.46
N ALA A 156 -8.62 12.68 -11.06
CA ALA A 156 -7.34 13.13 -10.52
C ALA A 156 -7.02 12.50 -9.15
N TRP A 157 -8.02 11.95 -8.46
CA TRP A 157 -7.89 11.33 -7.14
C TRP A 157 -7.58 9.84 -7.20
N LEU A 158 -7.59 9.23 -8.40
CA LEU A 158 -7.18 7.86 -8.63
C LEU A 158 -5.74 7.81 -9.17
N ARG A 159 -4.89 7.09 -8.48
CA ARG A 159 -3.49 6.87 -8.82
C ARG A 159 -3.18 5.37 -8.72
N PHE A 160 -1.94 4.97 -9.02
CA PHE A 160 -1.53 3.59 -8.98
C PHE A 160 -0.72 3.27 -7.73
N GLY A 161 -1.01 2.10 -7.16
CA GLY A 161 -0.24 1.46 -6.10
C GLY A 161 0.19 0.06 -6.55
N PRO A 162 1.04 -0.09 -7.59
CA PRO A 162 1.33 -1.39 -8.15
C PRO A 162 2.13 -2.28 -7.22
N GLU A 163 1.77 -3.56 -7.21
CA GLU A 163 2.55 -4.67 -6.70
C GLU A 163 3.35 -5.28 -7.86
N PHE A 164 4.61 -4.92 -7.97
CA PHE A 164 5.42 -5.26 -9.12
C PHE A 164 5.62 -6.76 -9.32
N PRO A 165 5.83 -7.59 -8.26
CA PRO A 165 5.95 -9.04 -8.42
C PRO A 165 4.67 -9.72 -8.93
N ALA A 166 3.52 -9.09 -8.82
CA ALA A 166 2.25 -9.66 -9.28
C ALA A 166 2.02 -9.53 -10.79
N PHE A 167 2.83 -8.72 -11.49
CA PHE A 167 2.75 -8.61 -12.95
C PHE A 167 3.40 -9.79 -13.65
N ASP A 168 2.79 -10.23 -14.74
CA ASP A 168 3.38 -11.23 -15.61
C ASP A 168 4.53 -10.65 -16.45
N ALA A 169 5.37 -11.52 -17.01
CA ALA A 169 6.54 -11.12 -17.80
C ALA A 169 6.19 -10.31 -19.07
N SER A 170 4.96 -10.45 -19.57
CA SER A 170 4.44 -9.72 -20.74
C SER A 170 3.91 -8.32 -20.41
N ASP A 171 3.77 -7.98 -19.13
CA ASP A 171 3.30 -6.66 -18.72
C ASP A 171 4.39 -5.59 -18.85
N GLU A 172 3.97 -4.36 -19.08
CA GLU A 172 4.85 -3.18 -19.15
C GLU A 172 4.57 -2.23 -17.97
N PRO A 173 4.87 -2.62 -16.71
CA PRO A 173 4.52 -1.83 -15.53
C PRO A 173 5.30 -0.51 -15.45
N GLY A 174 6.44 -0.38 -16.11
CA GLY A 174 7.20 0.87 -16.17
C GLY A 174 6.40 2.06 -16.69
N ALA A 175 5.44 1.81 -17.58
CA ALA A 175 4.56 2.86 -18.11
C ALA A 175 3.53 3.41 -17.10
N LEU A 176 3.43 2.81 -15.90
CA LEU A 176 2.57 3.28 -14.80
C LEU A 176 3.29 4.35 -13.94
N LEU A 177 4.61 4.37 -13.93
CA LEU A 177 5.43 5.16 -12.99
C LEU A 177 5.04 6.63 -12.84
N PRO A 178 4.65 7.37 -13.91
CA PRO A 178 4.25 8.77 -13.74
C PRO A 178 3.03 9.00 -12.85
N LYS A 179 2.25 7.95 -12.58
CA LYS A 179 1.04 7.99 -11.73
C LYS A 179 1.15 7.09 -10.50
N VAL A 180 2.31 6.50 -10.23
CA VAL A 180 2.54 5.67 -9.03
C VAL A 180 2.74 6.58 -7.81
N VAL A 181 1.94 6.36 -6.77
CA VAL A 181 2.02 7.10 -5.50
C VAL A 181 2.58 6.26 -4.35
N ILE A 182 2.45 4.94 -4.45
CA ILE A 182 3.06 3.96 -3.56
C ILE A 182 3.35 2.70 -4.39
N ALA A 183 4.45 2.02 -4.15
CA ALA A 183 4.79 0.74 -4.76
C ALA A 183 4.80 -0.36 -3.70
N TRP A 184 4.54 -1.60 -4.10
CA TRP A 184 4.49 -2.75 -3.20
C TRP A 184 5.47 -3.82 -3.63
N GLN A 185 6.09 -4.47 -2.64
CA GLN A 185 7.03 -5.57 -2.82
C GLN A 185 6.79 -6.63 -1.75
N ASP A 186 6.75 -7.89 -2.16
CA ASP A 186 6.71 -9.00 -1.22
C ASP A 186 8.05 -9.10 -0.46
N VAL A 187 7.99 -9.29 0.86
CA VAL A 187 9.17 -9.51 1.72
C VAL A 187 9.93 -10.76 1.27
N ASP A 188 9.22 -11.78 0.79
CA ASP A 188 9.81 -13.04 0.35
C ASP A 188 10.14 -13.09 -1.14
N ALA A 189 10.02 -11.95 -1.84
CA ALA A 189 10.41 -11.88 -3.24
C ALA A 189 11.87 -12.32 -3.42
N THR A 190 12.11 -13.06 -4.47
CA THR A 190 13.47 -13.48 -4.85
C THR A 190 14.36 -12.27 -5.11
N HIS A 191 15.66 -12.48 -5.05
CA HIS A 191 16.64 -11.44 -5.36
C HIS A 191 16.43 -10.89 -6.79
N GLU A 192 16.16 -11.77 -7.76
CA GLU A 192 15.91 -11.40 -9.15
C GLU A 192 14.67 -10.53 -9.31
N GLU A 193 13.57 -10.87 -8.62
CA GLU A 193 12.34 -10.06 -8.62
C GLU A 193 12.58 -8.68 -7.98
N SER A 194 13.33 -8.65 -6.90
CA SER A 194 13.68 -7.41 -6.19
C SER A 194 14.56 -6.51 -7.07
N GLU A 195 15.57 -7.05 -7.75
CA GLU A 195 16.40 -6.33 -8.71
C GLU A 195 15.60 -5.79 -9.90
N ARG A 196 14.66 -6.58 -10.43
CA ARG A 196 13.76 -6.14 -11.50
C ARG A 196 12.89 -4.97 -11.03
N THR A 197 12.28 -5.08 -9.85
CA THR A 197 11.47 -4.00 -9.25
C THR A 197 12.32 -2.75 -9.01
N LEU A 198 13.52 -2.89 -8.48
CA LEU A 198 14.46 -1.77 -8.28
C LEU A 198 14.81 -1.08 -9.60
N GLY A 199 14.97 -1.86 -10.67
CA GLY A 199 15.18 -1.35 -12.03
C GLY A 199 14.02 -0.50 -12.52
N LEU A 200 12.82 -0.99 -12.35
CA LEU A 200 11.59 -0.28 -12.71
C LEU A 200 11.41 1.01 -11.89
N LEU A 201 11.74 0.99 -10.60
CA LEU A 201 11.61 2.15 -9.71
C LEU A 201 12.75 3.18 -9.83
N ALA A 202 13.54 3.10 -10.89
CA ALA A 202 14.62 4.05 -11.12
C ALA A 202 14.09 5.49 -11.25
N GLY A 203 14.46 6.37 -10.29
CA GLY A 203 13.98 7.75 -10.21
C GLY A 203 12.66 7.95 -9.43
N TYR A 204 12.04 6.87 -8.96
CA TYR A 204 10.86 6.96 -8.11
C TYR A 204 11.24 7.47 -6.71
N ALA A 205 10.52 8.49 -6.22
CA ALA A 205 10.80 9.14 -4.94
C ALA A 205 9.80 8.80 -3.82
N GLY A 206 8.71 8.08 -4.14
CA GLY A 206 7.67 7.70 -3.18
C GLY A 206 8.08 6.55 -2.25
N PHE A 207 7.08 5.95 -1.61
CA PHE A 207 7.27 4.79 -0.75
C PHE A 207 7.23 3.47 -1.51
N LEU A 208 8.17 2.58 -1.19
CA LEU A 208 8.06 1.14 -1.44
C LEU A 208 7.60 0.49 -0.13
N ALA A 209 6.40 -0.06 -0.11
CA ALA A 209 5.85 -0.79 1.02
C ALA A 209 6.24 -2.26 0.93
N LEU A 210 6.93 -2.75 1.95
CA LEU A 210 7.23 -4.17 2.11
C LEU A 210 6.01 -4.85 2.74
N ASP A 211 5.46 -5.79 2.02
CA ASP A 211 4.23 -6.49 2.34
C ASP A 211 4.45 -8.01 2.30
N ARG A 212 3.54 -8.76 2.88
CA ARG A 212 3.47 -10.20 2.72
C ARG A 212 2.02 -10.64 2.67
N PRO A 213 1.48 -10.99 1.51
CA PRO A 213 0.08 -11.39 1.38
C PRO A 213 -0.32 -12.56 2.28
N ALA A 214 0.61 -13.48 2.54
CA ALA A 214 0.39 -14.64 3.40
C ALA A 214 0.55 -14.36 4.92
N GLY A 215 1.00 -13.16 5.32
CA GLY A 215 1.04 -12.73 6.71
C GLY A 215 1.99 -13.48 7.65
N THR A 216 3.01 -14.16 7.13
CA THR A 216 3.89 -15.05 7.90
C THR A 216 5.33 -14.57 8.04
N ALA A 217 5.60 -13.29 7.73
CA ALA A 217 6.95 -12.75 7.88
C ALA A 217 7.37 -12.69 9.35
N SER A 218 8.63 -13.04 9.62
CA SER A 218 9.25 -12.74 10.89
C SER A 218 9.84 -11.32 10.86
N ALA A 219 10.03 -10.72 12.03
CA ALA A 219 10.75 -9.45 12.13
C ALA A 219 12.16 -9.52 11.50
N GLY A 220 12.83 -10.68 11.61
CA GLY A 220 14.11 -10.95 10.95
C GLY A 220 14.06 -10.87 9.44
N GLY A 221 13.09 -11.54 8.81
CA GLY A 221 12.93 -11.51 7.35
C GLY A 221 12.58 -10.12 6.81
N VAL A 222 11.70 -9.38 7.49
CA VAL A 222 11.40 -7.98 7.13
C VAL A 222 12.63 -7.10 7.28
N ARG A 223 13.44 -7.29 8.33
CA ARG A 223 14.69 -6.54 8.54
C ARG A 223 15.70 -6.83 7.42
N GLU A 224 15.90 -8.09 7.06
CA GLU A 224 16.79 -8.49 5.97
C GLU A 224 16.37 -7.84 4.64
N ALA A 225 15.09 -7.88 4.30
CA ALA A 225 14.55 -7.21 3.13
C ALA A 225 14.80 -5.69 3.16
N LEU A 226 14.53 -5.02 4.28
CA LEU A 226 14.77 -3.57 4.43
C LEU A 226 16.26 -3.22 4.29
N VAL A 227 17.16 -4.03 4.87
CA VAL A 227 18.62 -3.83 4.75
C VAL A 227 19.04 -3.96 3.29
N TRP A 228 18.59 -5.00 2.61
CA TRP A 228 18.88 -5.21 1.19
C TRP A 228 18.41 -4.03 0.34
N TRP A 229 17.16 -3.61 0.49
CA TRP A 229 16.60 -2.49 -0.28
C TRP A 229 17.33 -1.16 -0.05
N ARG A 230 17.83 -0.92 1.17
CA ARG A 230 18.66 0.26 1.46
C ARG A 230 20.00 0.21 0.76
N ALA A 231 20.70 -0.93 0.82
CA ALA A 231 21.98 -1.14 0.19
C ALA A 231 21.86 -0.98 -1.35
N ALA A 232 20.95 -1.71 -1.96
CA ALA A 232 20.72 -1.71 -3.39
C ALA A 232 20.33 -0.30 -3.94
N ARG A 233 19.54 0.46 -3.16
CA ARG A 233 19.22 1.86 -3.48
C ARG A 233 20.46 2.75 -3.44
N ALA A 234 21.33 2.58 -2.44
CA ALA A 234 22.53 3.40 -2.28
C ALA A 234 23.54 3.16 -3.41
N GLU A 235 23.76 1.91 -3.82
CA GLU A 235 24.63 1.54 -4.92
C GLU A 235 24.22 2.20 -6.24
N ARG A 236 22.94 2.14 -6.59
CA ARG A 236 22.42 2.79 -7.81
C ARG A 236 22.43 4.31 -7.78
N TRP A 237 22.53 4.92 -6.61
CA TRP A 237 22.71 6.38 -6.51
C TRP A 237 24.15 6.79 -6.89
N ILE A 238 25.14 5.99 -6.48
CA ILE A 238 26.55 6.24 -6.75
C ILE A 238 26.86 6.10 -8.25
N ASP A 239 26.26 5.11 -8.93
CA ASP A 239 26.47 4.87 -10.38
C ASP A 239 25.90 5.98 -11.29
N ARG A 240 25.17 6.94 -10.76
CA ARG A 240 24.55 8.06 -11.50
C ARG A 240 25.19 9.43 -11.25
N THR A 241 26.16 9.50 -10.35
CA THR A 241 26.95 10.70 -10.04
C THR A 241 28.33 10.63 -10.64
#